data_3b01759f85c2df2a67527e8628f09755
#
_entry.id   3b01759f85c2df2a67527e8628f09755
#
_cell.length_a   1.000
_cell.length_b   1.000
_cell.length_c   1.000
_cell.angle_alpha   90.00
_cell.angle_beta   90.00
_cell.angle_gamma   90.00
#
_symmetry.space_group_name_H-M   'P 1'
#
loop_
_entity.id
_entity.type
_entity.pdbx_description
1 polymer ?
#
loop_
_entity_poly.entity_id
_entity_poly.type
_entity_poly.pdbx_seq_one_letter_code
_entity_poly.pdbx_strand_id
1 'polypeptide(L)'
;MNKKLCVQNENMKLSALFGIEQPDFVTVTGGGGKTSLLSCLGSELKDKGRTLLTTTTKMRYPYAFDGEVIITASYKALLSRLVKQDSDLYYFAERCIEDHKVKGAAPELLDCLFKELEDWIFLNEGDGAGGNPYKIYREWEPVIPQNTTKLIHVIGCELLNESMSDVNLHRCPRNLKGKRFDLAFFRESMDWFVSEKLKNFKNPKFLLVNKADSGNEKKAEMLCEAAKPYFDGCIAASLREGTWYLC
;
A
#
# COMPACT_ATOMS: atom_id res chain seq x y z
N MET A 1 22.86 -10.24 -25.12
CA MET A 1 22.70 -11.25 -24.05
C MET A 1 21.76 -10.65 -23.02
N ASN A 2 20.44 -10.94 -23.12
CA ASN A 2 19.45 -10.48 -22.16
C ASN A 2 19.50 -11.42 -20.94
N LYS A 3 20.14 -10.98 -19.85
CA LYS A 3 19.91 -11.58 -18.54
C LYS A 3 18.48 -11.19 -18.14
N LYS A 4 17.58 -12.15 -17.99
CA LYS A 4 16.33 -11.97 -17.25
C LYS A 4 16.71 -11.48 -15.84
N LEU A 5 16.46 -10.20 -15.57
CA LEU A 5 16.76 -9.56 -14.27
C LEU A 5 15.75 -9.91 -13.19
N CYS A 6 14.62 -10.52 -13.55
CA CYS A 6 13.58 -10.88 -12.60
C CYS A 6 13.54 -12.41 -12.42
N VAL A 7 13.66 -12.86 -11.17
CA VAL A 7 13.45 -14.27 -10.79
C VAL A 7 11.95 -14.45 -10.55
N GLN A 8 11.26 -15.18 -11.42
CA GLN A 8 9.89 -15.65 -11.15
C GLN A 8 9.98 -16.68 -10.01
N ASN A 9 9.42 -16.34 -8.86
CA ASN A 9 9.21 -17.26 -7.74
C ASN A 9 7.71 -17.56 -7.65
N GLU A 10 7.24 -18.50 -8.50
CA GLU A 10 5.82 -18.89 -8.58
C GLU A 10 5.25 -19.45 -7.26
N ASN A 11 6.11 -19.75 -6.26
CA ASN A 11 5.71 -20.31 -4.96
C ASN A 11 5.98 -19.39 -3.76
N MET A 12 6.53 -18.20 -3.94
CA MET A 12 6.82 -17.32 -2.81
C MET A 12 5.64 -16.37 -2.52
N LYS A 13 5.14 -16.39 -1.28
CA LYS A 13 4.10 -15.47 -0.85
C LYS A 13 4.58 -14.02 -0.93
N LEU A 14 3.72 -13.11 -1.34
CA LEU A 14 4.05 -11.68 -1.47
C LEU A 14 4.46 -11.07 -0.12
N SER A 15 3.82 -11.51 0.98
CA SER A 15 4.19 -11.13 2.35
C SER A 15 5.63 -11.46 2.70
N ALA A 16 6.16 -12.58 2.18
CA ALA A 16 7.54 -12.99 2.40
C ALA A 16 8.55 -12.10 1.66
N LEU A 17 8.20 -11.59 0.46
CA LEU A 17 9.04 -10.64 -0.28
C LEU A 17 9.23 -9.30 0.46
N PHE A 18 8.24 -8.89 1.24
CA PHE A 18 8.33 -7.72 2.10
C PHE A 18 8.89 -8.04 3.49
N GLY A 19 9.19 -9.32 3.78
CA GLY A 19 9.63 -9.75 5.10
C GLY A 19 8.62 -9.42 6.21
N ILE A 20 7.31 -9.56 5.92
CA ILE A 20 6.27 -9.25 6.91
C ILE A 20 6.14 -10.40 7.90
N GLU A 21 6.34 -10.08 9.18
CA GLU A 21 6.31 -11.01 10.31
C GLU A 21 5.49 -10.41 11.47
N GLN A 22 5.21 -11.19 12.48
CA GLN A 22 4.64 -10.70 13.74
C GLN A 22 5.74 -10.23 14.71
N PRO A 23 5.57 -9.06 15.33
CA PRO A 23 4.57 -8.05 15.06
C PRO A 23 5.06 -7.06 13.99
N ASP A 24 4.28 -6.81 12.96
CA ASP A 24 4.57 -5.74 11.99
C ASP A 24 3.40 -4.78 11.83
N PHE A 25 3.73 -3.50 11.69
CA PHE A 25 2.79 -2.47 11.28
C PHE A 25 3.18 -1.96 9.88
N VAL A 26 2.48 -2.45 8.87
CA VAL A 26 2.73 -2.11 7.47
C VAL A 26 1.83 -0.97 7.03
N THR A 27 2.40 0.13 6.54
CA THR A 27 1.63 1.22 5.93
C THR A 27 1.82 1.22 4.42
N VAL A 28 0.70 1.16 3.68
CA VAL A 28 0.66 1.15 2.22
C VAL A 28 0.25 2.53 1.70
N THR A 29 1.03 3.11 0.79
CA THR A 29 0.85 4.45 0.22
C THR A 29 0.84 4.41 -1.30
N GLY A 30 0.49 5.51 -1.97
CA GLY A 30 0.56 5.63 -3.43
C GLY A 30 -0.75 5.37 -4.17
N GLY A 31 -0.66 4.83 -5.37
CA GLY A 31 -1.78 4.54 -6.27
C GLY A 31 -1.68 3.15 -6.92
N GLY A 32 -2.56 2.84 -7.85
CA GLY A 32 -2.41 1.65 -8.71
C GLY A 32 -2.67 0.29 -8.06
N GLY A 33 -3.37 0.21 -6.89
CA GLY A 33 -3.77 -1.08 -6.33
C GLY A 33 -3.50 -1.32 -4.86
N LYS A 34 -3.43 -0.27 -4.02
CA LYS A 34 -3.24 -0.40 -2.56
C LYS A 34 -4.23 -1.35 -1.89
N THR A 35 -5.51 -1.14 -2.15
CA THR A 35 -6.59 -1.98 -1.58
C THR A 35 -6.44 -3.45 -2.00
N SER A 36 -6.06 -3.68 -3.27
CA SER A 36 -5.79 -5.05 -3.77
C SER A 36 -4.58 -5.66 -3.07
N LEU A 37 -3.52 -4.88 -2.85
CA LEU A 37 -2.36 -5.33 -2.08
C LEU A 37 -2.73 -5.69 -0.65
N LEU A 38 -3.46 -4.83 0.04
CA LEU A 38 -3.91 -5.08 1.42
C LEU A 38 -4.77 -6.34 1.52
N SER A 39 -5.68 -6.55 0.55
CA SER A 39 -6.50 -7.77 0.50
C SER A 39 -5.67 -9.02 0.26
N CYS A 40 -4.68 -8.95 -0.65
CA CYS A 40 -3.76 -10.06 -0.93
C CYS A 40 -2.93 -10.40 0.32
N LEU A 41 -2.29 -9.39 0.94
CA LEU A 41 -1.49 -9.58 2.15
C LEU A 41 -2.35 -10.10 3.32
N GLY A 42 -3.55 -9.56 3.52
CA GLY A 42 -4.45 -10.03 4.57
C GLY A 42 -4.83 -11.51 4.38
N SER A 43 -5.12 -11.92 3.15
CA SER A 43 -5.42 -13.32 2.84
C SER A 43 -4.22 -14.25 3.05
N GLU A 44 -3.00 -13.80 2.74
CA GLU A 44 -1.77 -14.59 2.96
C GLU A 44 -1.39 -14.71 4.44
N LEU A 45 -1.68 -13.68 5.23
CA LEU A 45 -1.20 -13.53 6.60
C LEU A 45 -2.17 -14.09 7.64
N LYS A 46 -3.48 -14.21 7.33
CA LYS A 46 -4.48 -14.75 8.27
C LYS A 46 -4.11 -16.11 8.84
N ASP A 47 -3.43 -16.98 8.07
CA ASP A 47 -2.98 -18.30 8.51
C ASP A 47 -1.67 -18.25 9.33
N LYS A 48 -1.02 -17.10 9.40
CA LYS A 48 0.25 -16.92 10.12
C LYS A 48 0.08 -16.21 11.45
N GLY A 49 -1.03 -15.51 11.63
CA GLY A 49 -1.32 -14.76 12.83
C GLY A 49 -2.43 -13.75 12.63
N ARG A 50 -2.85 -13.14 13.73
CA ARG A 50 -3.94 -12.17 13.70
C ARG A 50 -3.57 -10.93 12.93
N THR A 51 -4.40 -10.59 11.95
CA THR A 51 -4.15 -9.49 11.03
C THR A 51 -5.29 -8.49 11.07
N LEU A 52 -4.95 -7.21 11.27
CA LEU A 52 -5.89 -6.09 11.27
C LEU A 52 -5.66 -5.23 10.02
N LEU A 53 -6.62 -5.22 9.11
CA LEU A 53 -6.67 -4.25 8.01
C LEU A 53 -7.35 -2.97 8.49
N THR A 54 -6.80 -1.83 8.12
CA THR A 54 -7.34 -0.53 8.52
C THR A 54 -6.94 0.57 7.52
N THR A 55 -7.39 1.76 7.78
CA THR A 55 -6.99 2.96 7.03
C THR A 55 -6.93 4.18 7.94
N THR A 56 -6.01 5.10 7.66
CA THR A 56 -5.97 6.43 8.26
C THR A 56 -6.71 7.48 7.42
N THR A 57 -7.33 7.06 6.30
CA THR A 57 -7.98 7.96 5.35
C THR A 57 -9.45 7.58 5.09
N LYS A 58 -10.02 8.12 4.01
CA LYS A 58 -11.33 7.68 3.50
C LYS A 58 -11.12 6.57 2.48
N MET A 59 -11.81 5.44 2.68
CA MET A 59 -11.72 4.26 1.84
C MET A 59 -13.11 3.75 1.47
N ARG A 60 -13.24 2.93 0.43
CA ARG A 60 -14.50 2.20 0.16
C ARG A 60 -14.78 1.21 1.27
N TYR A 61 -16.07 1.01 1.58
CA TYR A 61 -16.48 -0.04 2.52
C TYR A 61 -16.10 -1.42 1.95
N PRO A 62 -15.52 -2.31 2.75
CA PRO A 62 -15.01 -3.61 2.28
C PRO A 62 -16.12 -4.67 2.16
N TYR A 63 -17.02 -4.53 1.20
CA TYR A 63 -18.18 -5.45 1.05
C TYR A 63 -17.81 -6.92 0.84
N ALA A 64 -16.69 -7.20 0.22
CA ALA A 64 -16.22 -8.56 -0.09
C ALA A 64 -15.06 -9.00 0.84
N PHE A 65 -15.02 -8.47 2.06
CA PHE A 65 -13.97 -8.81 3.02
C PHE A 65 -14.26 -10.16 3.67
N ASP A 66 -13.28 -11.07 3.62
CA ASP A 66 -13.36 -12.42 4.21
C ASP A 66 -12.77 -12.41 5.64
N GLY A 67 -13.46 -11.74 6.55
CA GLY A 67 -13.08 -11.59 7.93
C GLY A 67 -14.09 -10.77 8.72
N GLU A 68 -13.80 -10.44 9.96
CA GLU A 68 -14.68 -9.64 10.80
C GLU A 68 -14.51 -8.14 10.51
N VAL A 69 -15.62 -7.43 10.22
CA VAL A 69 -15.65 -5.99 10.01
C VAL A 69 -16.13 -5.28 11.27
N ILE A 70 -15.28 -4.41 11.82
CA ILE A 70 -15.54 -3.61 13.02
C ILE A 70 -15.60 -2.13 12.64
N ILE A 71 -16.78 -1.54 12.76
CA ILE A 71 -16.96 -0.09 12.55
C ILE A 71 -17.37 0.52 13.88
N THR A 72 -16.45 1.27 14.49
CA THR A 72 -16.71 1.91 15.80
C THR A 72 -15.77 3.08 16.06
N ALA A 73 -16.27 4.13 16.67
CA ALA A 73 -15.46 5.24 17.19
C ALA A 73 -14.98 5.00 18.63
N SER A 74 -15.45 3.92 19.28
CA SER A 74 -15.10 3.60 20.66
C SER A 74 -13.89 2.69 20.71
N TYR A 75 -12.77 3.18 21.24
CA TYR A 75 -11.56 2.40 21.48
C TYR A 75 -11.82 1.15 22.33
N LYS A 76 -12.59 1.31 23.42
CA LYS A 76 -12.95 0.21 24.33
C LYS A 76 -13.75 -0.88 23.60
N ALA A 77 -14.70 -0.48 22.74
CA ALA A 77 -15.51 -1.44 21.97
C ALA A 77 -14.63 -2.17 20.94
N LEU A 78 -13.73 -1.46 20.25
CA LEU A 78 -12.77 -2.03 19.32
C LEU A 78 -11.90 -3.09 20.02
N LEU A 79 -11.20 -2.69 21.06
CA LEU A 79 -10.30 -3.58 21.80
C LEU A 79 -11.04 -4.81 22.35
N SER A 80 -12.25 -4.61 22.91
CA SER A 80 -13.10 -5.72 23.41
C SER A 80 -13.47 -6.73 22.32
N ARG A 81 -13.59 -6.30 21.05
CA ARG A 81 -13.87 -7.20 19.92
C ARG A 81 -12.62 -7.95 19.48
N LEU A 82 -11.49 -7.24 19.33
CA LEU A 82 -10.21 -7.84 18.92
C LEU A 82 -9.67 -8.86 19.93
N VAL A 83 -9.83 -8.59 21.23
CA VAL A 83 -9.37 -9.50 22.29
C VAL A 83 -10.18 -10.79 22.38
N LYS A 84 -11.44 -10.81 21.90
CA LYS A 84 -12.27 -12.04 21.86
C LYS A 84 -11.73 -13.10 20.92
N GLN A 85 -10.97 -12.69 19.91
CA GLN A 85 -10.25 -13.58 18.99
C GLN A 85 -11.16 -14.52 18.18
N ASP A 86 -12.32 -14.03 17.78
CA ASP A 86 -13.32 -14.81 17.03
C ASP A 86 -12.93 -14.97 15.53
N SER A 87 -11.87 -14.29 15.08
CA SER A 87 -11.34 -14.33 13.70
C SER A 87 -9.83 -14.14 13.67
N ASP A 88 -9.17 -14.58 12.61
CA ASP A 88 -7.75 -14.31 12.35
C ASP A 88 -7.55 -13.08 11.46
N LEU A 89 -8.62 -12.59 10.83
CA LEU A 89 -8.59 -11.45 9.92
C LEU A 89 -9.69 -10.44 10.28
N TYR A 90 -9.30 -9.21 10.54
CA TYR A 90 -10.18 -8.11 10.92
C TYR A 90 -10.02 -6.93 9.97
N TYR A 91 -11.11 -6.21 9.75
CA TYR A 91 -11.10 -4.89 9.16
C TYR A 91 -11.66 -3.87 10.14
N PHE A 92 -10.94 -2.76 10.36
CA PHE A 92 -11.37 -1.70 11.25
C PHE A 92 -11.46 -0.35 10.55
N ALA A 93 -12.55 0.39 10.83
CA ALA A 93 -12.68 1.81 10.53
C ALA A 93 -13.52 2.53 11.62
N GLU A 94 -13.33 3.84 11.73
CA GLU A 94 -13.99 4.66 12.76
C GLU A 94 -15.51 4.73 12.56
N ARG A 95 -15.96 4.97 11.33
CA ARG A 95 -17.40 5.09 11.01
C ARG A 95 -17.68 4.97 9.51
N CYS A 96 -18.89 4.62 9.18
CA CYS A 96 -19.42 4.77 7.83
C CYS A 96 -19.65 6.25 7.52
N ILE A 97 -19.39 6.63 6.27
CA ILE A 97 -19.71 7.94 5.70
C ILE A 97 -20.51 7.73 4.41
N GLU A 98 -20.93 8.83 3.75
CA GLU A 98 -21.71 8.79 2.51
C GLU A 98 -21.01 7.96 1.40
N ASP A 99 -21.78 7.49 0.41
CA ASP A 99 -21.34 6.78 -0.79
C ASP A 99 -20.56 5.48 -0.53
N HIS A 100 -21.02 4.66 0.39
CA HIS A 100 -20.40 3.37 0.66
C HIS A 100 -18.90 3.49 1.02
N LYS A 101 -18.54 4.52 1.74
CA LYS A 101 -17.19 4.78 2.24
C LYS A 101 -17.14 4.70 3.76
N VAL A 102 -15.95 4.44 4.24
CA VAL A 102 -15.61 4.53 5.66
C VAL A 102 -14.59 5.65 5.88
N LYS A 103 -14.63 6.23 7.07
CA LYS A 103 -13.57 7.08 7.59
C LYS A 103 -12.62 6.20 8.42
N GLY A 104 -11.35 6.28 8.13
CA GLY A 104 -10.30 5.61 8.88
C GLY A 104 -10.07 6.20 10.27
N ALA A 105 -9.27 5.51 11.04
CA ALA A 105 -8.88 5.90 12.38
C ALA A 105 -7.82 7.01 12.40
N ALA A 106 -7.73 7.71 13.52
CA ALA A 106 -6.58 8.56 13.81
C ALA A 106 -5.30 7.71 13.93
N PRO A 107 -4.15 8.18 13.41
CA PRO A 107 -2.90 7.42 13.48
C PRO A 107 -2.49 7.13 14.92
N GLU A 108 -2.72 8.04 15.87
CA GLU A 108 -2.39 7.88 17.29
C GLU A 108 -3.21 6.75 17.94
N LEU A 109 -4.46 6.56 17.52
CA LEU A 109 -5.28 5.44 17.99
C LEU A 109 -4.70 4.10 17.52
N LEU A 110 -4.26 4.04 16.24
CA LEU A 110 -3.64 2.83 15.70
C LEU A 110 -2.30 2.54 16.38
N ASP A 111 -1.52 3.58 16.72
CA ASP A 111 -0.26 3.45 17.44
C ASP A 111 -0.48 2.91 18.87
N CYS A 112 -1.51 3.36 19.57
CA CYS A 112 -1.89 2.81 20.87
C CYS A 112 -2.33 1.35 20.76
N LEU A 113 -3.19 1.06 19.79
CA LEU A 113 -3.72 -0.29 19.57
C LEU A 113 -2.60 -1.29 19.23
N PHE A 114 -1.64 -0.90 18.40
CA PHE A 114 -0.50 -1.76 18.03
C PHE A 114 0.38 -2.11 19.23
N LYS A 115 0.54 -1.18 20.18
CA LYS A 115 1.29 -1.44 21.42
C LYS A 115 0.56 -2.38 22.39
N GLU A 116 -0.77 -2.38 22.37
CA GLU A 116 -1.57 -3.28 23.21
C GLU A 116 -1.72 -4.69 22.61
N LEU A 117 -1.62 -4.80 21.29
CA LEU A 117 -1.78 -6.05 20.55
C LEU A 117 -0.42 -6.54 20.04
N GLU A 118 0.46 -6.94 20.95
CA GLU A 118 1.88 -7.25 20.71
C GLU A 118 2.14 -8.32 19.65
N ASP A 119 1.17 -9.24 19.42
CA ASP A 119 1.30 -10.37 18.47
C ASP A 119 0.49 -10.18 17.18
N TRP A 120 0.16 -8.92 16.81
CA TRP A 120 -0.67 -8.67 15.64
C TRP A 120 0.13 -8.11 14.46
N ILE A 121 -0.39 -8.36 13.26
CA ILE A 121 0.04 -7.69 12.04
C ILE A 121 -0.99 -6.61 11.70
N PHE A 122 -0.53 -5.37 11.53
CA PHE A 122 -1.38 -4.26 11.09
C PHE A 122 -1.07 -3.92 9.64
N LEU A 123 -2.11 -3.84 8.82
CA LEU A 123 -2.06 -3.46 7.40
C LEU A 123 -2.89 -2.19 7.21
N ASN A 124 -2.24 -1.04 7.05
CA ASN A 124 -2.88 0.27 6.98
C ASN A 124 -2.82 0.88 5.59
N GLU A 125 -3.93 1.42 5.08
CA GLU A 125 -3.93 2.32 3.92
C GLU A 125 -3.70 3.76 4.37
N GLY A 126 -2.50 4.31 4.06
CA GLY A 126 -2.05 5.63 4.54
C GLY A 126 -2.51 6.81 3.70
N ASP A 127 -3.10 6.59 2.53
CA ASP A 127 -3.57 7.67 1.65
C ASP A 127 -4.63 7.22 0.62
N GLY A 128 -5.41 8.16 0.11
CA GLY A 128 -6.36 7.95 -0.99
C GLY A 128 -5.76 8.33 -2.35
N ALA A 129 -5.99 7.51 -3.38
CA ALA A 129 -5.57 7.78 -4.77
C ALA A 129 -6.73 7.81 -5.78
N GLY A 130 -7.97 7.63 -5.34
CA GLY A 130 -9.14 7.69 -6.22
C GLY A 130 -9.17 6.63 -7.34
N GLY A 131 -8.42 5.53 -7.19
CA GLY A 131 -8.30 4.49 -8.22
C GLY A 131 -7.20 4.74 -9.25
N ASN A 132 -6.54 5.90 -9.23
CA ASN A 132 -5.51 6.25 -10.20
C ASN A 132 -4.21 5.47 -9.97
N PRO A 133 -3.43 5.17 -11.03
CA PRO A 133 -2.17 4.45 -10.94
C PRO A 133 -1.06 5.21 -10.22
N TYR A 134 -1.17 6.53 -10.15
CA TYR A 134 -0.21 7.40 -9.48
C TYR A 134 -0.90 8.59 -8.82
N LYS A 135 -0.23 9.26 -7.87
CA LYS A 135 -0.79 10.44 -7.20
C LYS A 135 0.25 11.51 -6.90
N ILE A 136 -0.21 12.76 -6.82
CA ILE A 136 0.53 13.88 -6.23
C ILE A 136 0.05 14.07 -4.78
N TYR A 137 0.99 14.16 -3.86
CA TYR A 137 0.75 14.26 -2.43
C TYR A 137 0.45 15.70 -2.00
N ARG A 138 -0.50 15.85 -1.07
CA ARG A 138 -0.66 17.08 -0.29
C ARG A 138 0.37 17.14 0.84
N GLU A 139 0.49 18.31 1.49
CA GLU A 139 1.45 18.51 2.59
C GLU A 139 1.28 17.49 3.71
N TRP A 140 0.05 17.18 4.09
CA TRP A 140 -0.29 16.23 5.17
C TRP A 140 -0.38 14.77 4.75
N GLU A 141 -0.11 14.46 3.50
CA GLU A 141 -0.10 13.07 2.99
C GLU A 141 1.33 12.58 2.73
N PRO A 142 1.56 11.29 2.86
CA PRO A 142 0.69 10.26 3.41
C PRO A 142 0.57 10.36 4.94
N VAL A 143 -0.50 9.77 5.52
CA VAL A 143 -0.66 9.67 6.98
C VAL A 143 -0.07 8.34 7.42
N ILE A 144 1.10 8.40 8.03
CA ILE A 144 1.88 7.22 8.47
C ILE A 144 1.86 7.20 10.00
N PRO A 145 1.26 6.18 10.65
CA PRO A 145 1.35 5.99 12.10
C PRO A 145 2.81 5.85 12.54
N GLN A 146 3.12 6.33 13.75
CA GLN A 146 4.49 6.41 14.27
C GLN A 146 5.13 5.04 14.45
N ASN A 147 4.33 4.02 14.81
CA ASN A 147 4.79 2.65 14.99
C ASN A 147 4.86 1.83 13.69
N THR A 148 4.69 2.46 12.53
CA THR A 148 4.87 1.78 11.24
C THR A 148 6.27 1.17 11.14
N THR A 149 6.35 -0.15 11.02
CA THR A 149 7.61 -0.90 10.92
C THR A 149 8.08 -1.07 9.47
N LYS A 150 7.16 -1.07 8.51
CA LYS A 150 7.44 -1.20 7.08
C LYS A 150 6.51 -0.30 6.27
N LEU A 151 7.03 0.27 5.20
CA LEU A 151 6.25 1.07 4.26
C LEU A 151 6.30 0.44 2.87
N ILE A 152 5.14 0.30 2.22
CA ILE A 152 5.05 -0.14 0.84
C ILE A 152 4.42 0.97 0.00
N HIS A 153 5.21 1.52 -0.92
CA HIS A 153 4.70 2.48 -1.90
C HIS A 153 4.22 1.73 -3.15
N VAL A 154 2.99 1.97 -3.56
CA VAL A 154 2.38 1.27 -4.72
C VAL A 154 2.21 2.24 -5.87
N ILE A 155 2.57 1.81 -7.07
CA ILE A 155 2.31 2.53 -8.33
C ILE A 155 1.80 1.56 -9.40
N GLY A 156 1.05 2.07 -10.38
CA GLY A 156 0.66 1.29 -11.55
C GLY A 156 1.61 1.57 -12.72
N CYS A 157 2.16 0.51 -13.31
CA CYS A 157 3.15 0.66 -14.40
C CYS A 157 2.53 1.13 -15.73
N GLU A 158 1.22 1.03 -15.89
CA GLU A 158 0.52 1.45 -17.09
C GLU A 158 0.72 2.93 -17.42
N LEU A 159 1.03 3.75 -16.41
CA LEU A 159 1.25 5.19 -16.60
C LEU A 159 2.57 5.50 -17.32
N LEU A 160 3.55 4.60 -17.29
CA LEU A 160 4.85 4.86 -17.93
C LEU A 160 4.70 5.10 -19.44
N ASN A 161 5.23 6.23 -19.88
CA ASN A 161 5.16 6.76 -21.24
C ASN A 161 3.79 7.29 -21.68
N GLU A 162 2.82 7.35 -20.78
CA GLU A 162 1.51 7.96 -21.06
C GLU A 162 1.52 9.48 -20.79
N SER A 163 0.55 10.18 -21.36
CA SER A 163 0.32 11.60 -21.09
C SER A 163 -0.41 11.77 -19.76
N MET A 164 0.13 12.58 -18.86
CA MET A 164 -0.46 12.84 -17.53
C MET A 164 -1.76 13.63 -17.63
N SER A 165 -2.77 13.18 -16.90
CA SER A 165 -4.11 13.76 -16.88
C SER A 165 -4.83 13.45 -15.54
N ASP A 166 -5.99 14.03 -15.31
CA ASP A 166 -6.80 13.73 -14.11
C ASP A 166 -7.35 12.29 -14.08
N VAL A 167 -7.31 11.56 -15.22
CA VAL A 167 -7.79 10.17 -15.32
C VAL A 167 -6.76 9.15 -14.86
N ASN A 168 -5.49 9.51 -14.91
CA ASN A 168 -4.39 8.58 -14.59
C ASN A 168 -3.42 9.09 -13.53
N LEU A 169 -3.56 10.36 -13.12
CA LEU A 169 -2.77 10.95 -12.05
C LEU A 169 -3.70 11.64 -11.05
N HIS A 170 -3.82 11.07 -9.86
CA HIS A 170 -4.65 11.67 -8.82
C HIS A 170 -4.13 13.04 -8.43
N ARG A 171 -4.99 14.07 -8.58
CA ARG A 171 -4.65 15.48 -8.37
C ARG A 171 -3.56 15.99 -9.32
N CYS A 172 -3.72 15.67 -10.60
CA CYS A 172 -2.79 16.14 -11.63
C CYS A 172 -2.72 17.67 -11.67
N PRO A 173 -1.56 18.29 -11.35
CA PRO A 173 -1.40 19.74 -11.45
C PRO A 173 -1.53 20.21 -12.90
N ARG A 174 -2.05 21.44 -13.10
CA ARG A 174 -2.26 22.00 -14.44
C ARG A 174 -0.99 22.02 -15.29
N ASN A 175 0.15 22.31 -14.67
CA ASN A 175 1.46 22.36 -15.35
C ASN A 175 2.02 20.98 -15.74
N LEU A 176 1.43 19.88 -15.25
CA LEU A 176 1.80 18.52 -15.63
C LEU A 176 0.85 17.92 -16.67
N LYS A 177 -0.36 18.46 -16.83
CA LYS A 177 -1.32 17.94 -17.82
C LYS A 177 -0.74 17.98 -19.23
N GLY A 178 -0.86 16.86 -19.94
CA GLY A 178 -0.32 16.69 -21.28
C GLY A 178 1.17 16.36 -21.35
N LYS A 179 1.93 16.52 -20.27
CA LYS A 179 3.32 16.07 -20.22
C LYS A 179 3.39 14.55 -20.09
N ARG A 180 4.46 13.97 -20.61
CA ARG A 180 4.70 12.53 -20.55
C ARG A 180 5.18 12.12 -19.17
N PHE A 181 4.63 11.03 -18.63
CA PHE A 181 5.16 10.37 -17.46
C PHE A 181 6.30 9.45 -17.89
N ASP A 182 7.51 9.95 -17.91
CA ASP A 182 8.71 9.21 -18.29
C ASP A 182 9.56 8.83 -17.06
N LEU A 183 10.66 8.12 -17.31
CA LEU A 183 11.56 7.69 -16.23
C LEU A 183 12.29 8.86 -15.55
N ALA A 184 12.49 9.98 -16.23
CA ALA A 184 13.12 11.16 -15.62
C ALA A 184 12.17 11.76 -14.59
N PHE A 185 10.91 12.03 -14.97
CA PHE A 185 9.87 12.49 -14.06
C PHE A 185 9.65 11.51 -12.90
N PHE A 186 9.65 10.20 -13.18
CA PHE A 186 9.47 9.19 -12.15
C PHE A 186 10.61 9.25 -11.10
N ARG A 187 11.88 9.28 -11.53
CA ARG A 187 13.03 9.38 -10.60
C ARG A 187 12.95 10.64 -9.74
N GLU A 188 12.69 11.78 -10.36
CA GLU A 188 12.55 13.08 -9.67
C GLU A 188 11.42 13.03 -8.62
N SER A 189 10.29 12.40 -8.98
CA SER A 189 9.16 12.26 -8.06
C SER A 189 9.44 11.28 -6.92
N MET A 190 10.21 10.21 -7.12
CA MET A 190 10.62 9.27 -6.06
C MET A 190 11.67 9.89 -5.14
N ASP A 191 12.62 10.61 -5.68
CA ASP A 191 13.59 11.38 -4.89
C ASP A 191 12.87 12.36 -3.96
N TRP A 192 11.97 13.15 -4.51
CA TRP A 192 11.14 14.07 -3.73
C TRP A 192 10.28 13.35 -2.68
N PHE A 193 9.64 12.23 -3.03
CA PHE A 193 8.81 11.48 -2.11
C PHE A 193 9.62 10.97 -0.91
N VAL A 194 10.81 10.41 -1.15
CA VAL A 194 11.65 9.88 -0.08
C VAL A 194 12.29 11.01 0.73
N SER A 195 12.80 12.06 0.09
CA SER A 195 13.48 13.15 0.78
C SER A 195 12.55 14.07 1.57
N GLU A 196 11.33 14.29 1.08
CA GLU A 196 10.39 15.23 1.71
C GLU A 196 9.30 14.52 2.53
N LYS A 197 8.68 13.47 1.98
CA LYS A 197 7.55 12.80 2.62
C LYS A 197 7.98 11.72 3.60
N LEU A 198 9.10 11.06 3.34
CA LEU A 198 9.65 10.00 4.18
C LEU A 198 10.92 10.41 4.94
N LYS A 199 11.29 11.69 4.97
CA LYS A 199 12.53 12.18 5.62
C LYS A 199 12.74 11.69 7.05
N ASN A 200 11.67 11.50 7.81
CA ASN A 200 11.69 11.04 9.19
C ASN A 200 11.43 9.52 9.33
N PHE A 201 11.08 8.84 8.24
CA PHE A 201 10.84 7.41 8.24
C PHE A 201 12.15 6.65 8.04
N LYS A 202 12.56 5.87 9.06
CA LYS A 202 13.85 5.16 9.09
C LYS A 202 13.74 3.66 8.86
N ASN A 203 12.53 3.13 8.93
CA ASN A 203 12.28 1.70 8.77
C ASN A 203 12.29 1.30 7.28
N PRO A 204 12.35 -0.02 6.97
CA PRO A 204 12.35 -0.52 5.61
C PRO A 204 11.18 0.02 4.77
N LYS A 205 11.49 0.43 3.54
CA LYS A 205 10.55 0.94 2.56
C LYS A 205 10.70 0.22 1.22
N PHE A 206 9.59 -0.23 0.71
CA PHE A 206 9.51 -1.03 -0.52
C PHE A 206 8.70 -0.30 -1.58
N LEU A 207 9.02 -0.56 -2.84
CA LEU A 207 8.17 -0.19 -3.98
C LEU A 207 7.49 -1.43 -4.54
N LEU A 208 6.17 -1.38 -4.71
CA LEU A 208 5.41 -2.31 -5.51
C LEU A 208 4.97 -1.65 -6.81
N VAL A 209 5.46 -2.12 -7.93
CA VAL A 209 5.04 -1.71 -9.27
C VAL A 209 3.99 -2.71 -9.75
N ASN A 210 2.71 -2.33 -9.61
CA ASN A 210 1.57 -3.18 -9.94
C ASN A 210 1.15 -3.03 -11.41
N LYS A 211 0.24 -3.92 -11.84
CA LYS A 211 -0.31 -4.03 -13.18
C LYS A 211 0.75 -4.42 -14.23
N ALA A 212 1.73 -5.20 -13.80
CA ALA A 212 2.71 -5.87 -14.65
C ALA A 212 2.08 -7.06 -15.39
N ASP A 213 0.84 -6.88 -15.88
CA ASP A 213 0.08 -7.84 -16.65
C ASP A 213 0.67 -7.92 -18.08
N SER A 214 0.17 -8.88 -18.85
CA SER A 214 0.57 -9.13 -20.24
C SER A 214 0.73 -7.84 -21.08
N GLY A 215 1.96 -7.57 -21.50
CA GLY A 215 2.38 -6.39 -22.27
C GLY A 215 2.92 -5.21 -21.45
N ASN A 216 2.83 -5.25 -20.11
CA ASN A 216 3.34 -4.19 -19.24
C ASN A 216 4.57 -4.61 -18.40
N GLU A 217 5.02 -5.85 -18.50
CA GLU A 217 6.14 -6.40 -17.70
C GLU A 217 7.40 -5.53 -17.85
N LYS A 218 7.73 -5.14 -19.10
CA LYS A 218 8.89 -4.29 -19.38
C LYS A 218 8.76 -2.90 -18.76
N LYS A 219 7.54 -2.32 -18.72
CA LYS A 219 7.30 -1.04 -18.05
C LYS A 219 7.55 -1.16 -16.54
N ALA A 220 7.09 -2.26 -15.94
CA ALA A 220 7.29 -2.52 -14.53
C ALA A 220 8.76 -2.72 -14.17
N GLU A 221 9.50 -3.52 -14.95
CA GLU A 221 10.97 -3.71 -14.79
C GLU A 221 11.71 -2.37 -14.86
N MET A 222 11.40 -1.52 -15.84
CA MET A 222 12.04 -0.20 -15.98
C MET A 222 11.78 0.71 -14.79
N LEU A 223 10.57 0.70 -14.22
CA LEU A 223 10.22 1.47 -13.04
C LEU A 223 10.91 0.93 -11.79
N CYS A 224 10.92 -0.40 -11.59
CA CYS A 224 11.65 -1.04 -10.50
C CYS A 224 13.15 -0.68 -10.55
N GLU A 225 13.79 -0.83 -11.68
CA GLU A 225 15.22 -0.49 -11.84
C GLU A 225 15.51 0.98 -11.55
N ALA A 226 14.62 1.87 -12.02
CA ALA A 226 14.74 3.30 -11.75
C ALA A 226 14.54 3.68 -10.29
N ALA A 227 13.84 2.84 -9.51
CA ALA A 227 13.51 3.09 -8.11
C ALA A 227 14.50 2.49 -7.10
N LYS A 228 15.38 1.59 -7.50
CA LYS A 228 16.37 0.94 -6.61
C LYS A 228 17.16 1.89 -5.71
N PRO A 229 17.55 3.11 -6.14
CA PRO A 229 18.27 4.03 -5.25
C PRO A 229 17.45 4.55 -4.06
N TYR A 230 16.13 4.43 -4.11
CA TYR A 230 15.19 5.08 -3.18
C TYR A 230 14.53 4.12 -2.18
N PHE A 231 14.50 2.80 -2.50
CA PHE A 231 13.79 1.77 -1.74
C PHE A 231 14.69 0.59 -1.41
N ASP A 232 14.42 -0.06 -0.27
CA ASP A 232 15.17 -1.23 0.19
C ASP A 232 14.85 -2.48 -0.63
N GLY A 233 13.73 -2.48 -1.36
CA GLY A 233 13.34 -3.53 -2.30
C GLY A 233 12.29 -3.02 -3.29
N CYS A 234 12.36 -3.54 -4.53
CA CYS A 234 11.43 -3.21 -5.62
C CYS A 234 10.83 -4.51 -6.18
N ILE A 235 9.51 -4.58 -6.27
CA ILE A 235 8.76 -5.75 -6.70
C ILE A 235 7.84 -5.34 -7.84
N ALA A 236 7.91 -6.04 -8.95
CA ALA A 236 6.92 -5.95 -10.02
C ALA A 236 5.83 -7.00 -9.79
N ALA A 237 4.55 -6.63 -9.92
CA ALA A 237 3.44 -7.51 -9.66
C ALA A 237 2.25 -7.29 -10.60
N SER A 238 1.53 -8.37 -10.89
CA SER A 238 0.13 -8.35 -11.29
C SER A 238 -0.72 -8.91 -10.15
N LEU A 239 -1.21 -8.02 -9.28
CA LEU A 239 -2.05 -8.41 -8.15
C LEU A 239 -3.36 -9.07 -8.61
N ARG A 240 -3.83 -8.75 -9.83
CA ARG A 240 -5.01 -9.38 -10.43
C ARG A 240 -4.78 -10.83 -10.83
N GLU A 241 -3.58 -11.13 -11.34
CA GLU A 241 -3.20 -12.47 -11.81
C GLU A 241 -2.50 -13.30 -10.73
N GLY A 242 -2.19 -12.69 -9.57
CA GLY A 242 -1.48 -13.34 -8.47
C GLY A 242 -0.03 -13.66 -8.82
N THR A 243 0.61 -12.85 -9.66
CA THR A 243 2.00 -13.02 -10.07
C THR A 243 2.87 -11.85 -9.63
N TRP A 244 4.11 -12.15 -9.22
CA TRP A 244 5.09 -11.13 -8.82
C TRP A 244 6.53 -11.61 -9.01
N TYR A 245 7.44 -10.66 -9.17
CA TYR A 245 8.88 -10.92 -9.35
C TYR A 245 9.71 -9.89 -8.59
N LEU A 246 10.81 -10.34 -8.02
CA LEU A 246 11.85 -9.47 -7.46
C LEU A 246 12.64 -8.83 -8.61
N CYS A 247 12.82 -7.50 -8.54
CA CYS A 247 13.61 -6.74 -9.51
C CYS A 247 15.01 -6.41 -8.99
#